data_16862e8c1174ab6db327b1e5a59c9827
#
_entry.id   16862e8c1174ab6db327b1e5a59c9827
#
_cell.length_a   1.000
_cell.length_b   1.000
_cell.length_c   1.000
_cell.angle_alpha   90.00
_cell.angle_beta   90.00
_cell.angle_gamma   90.00
#
_symmetry.space_group_name_H-M   'P 1'
#
loop_
_entity.id
_entity.type
_entity.pdbx_description
1 polymer ?
#
loop_
_entity_poly.entity_id
_entity_poly.type
_entity_poly.pdbx_seq_one_letter_code
_entity_poly.pdbx_strand_id
1 'polypeptide(L)'
;RVDIKICDKDANTIATDSGMAGIRTIEVDCSPDTDDPEIDGPARHFTFIINGVPVFARGANLVPQSMLPGSVTPQQDHDLVRACRDANMTMVRVWGGGVYASDAFMTACDEYGILVWHDFMFACIDYPGDDEEFMSEVRTEADYQTRRLANHPSLALWAGGNEVQAMHLSLIHISERAGK
;
A
#
# COMPACT_ATOMS: atom_id res chain seq x y z
N ARG A 1 0.09 -20.15 -10.92
CA ARG A 1 1.51 -20.53 -10.89
C ARG A 1 2.08 -20.41 -12.29
N VAL A 2 3.29 -19.86 -12.39
CA VAL A 2 4.06 -19.76 -13.63
C VAL A 2 5.33 -20.59 -13.45
N ASP A 3 5.54 -21.53 -14.37
CA ASP A 3 6.75 -22.35 -14.43
C ASP A 3 7.57 -21.94 -15.66
N ILE A 4 8.82 -21.55 -15.46
CA ILE A 4 9.74 -21.11 -16.51
C ILE A 4 10.80 -22.18 -16.70
N LYS A 5 11.05 -22.57 -17.96
CA LYS A 5 12.13 -23.46 -18.33
C LYS A 5 13.04 -22.78 -19.33
N ILE A 6 14.32 -22.77 -19.05
CA ILE A 6 15.36 -22.35 -20.01
C ILE A 6 15.93 -23.62 -20.60
N CYS A 7 15.88 -23.73 -21.90
CA CYS A 7 16.38 -24.91 -22.63
C CYS A 7 17.53 -24.50 -23.57
N ASP A 8 18.44 -25.45 -23.83
CA ASP A 8 19.42 -25.32 -24.89
C ASP A 8 18.78 -25.52 -26.28
N LYS A 9 19.60 -25.41 -27.34
CA LYS A 9 19.16 -25.61 -28.73
C LYS A 9 18.62 -27.02 -29.03
N ASP A 10 18.98 -28.01 -28.20
CA ASP A 10 18.58 -29.38 -28.33
C ASP A 10 17.42 -29.76 -27.41
N ALA A 11 16.72 -28.73 -26.85
CA ALA A 11 15.59 -28.81 -25.94
C ALA A 11 15.90 -29.43 -24.56
N ASN A 12 17.17 -29.56 -24.18
CA ASN A 12 17.52 -29.98 -22.83
C ASN A 12 17.35 -28.83 -21.85
N THR A 13 16.76 -29.08 -20.71
CA THR A 13 16.53 -28.08 -19.68
C THR A 13 17.85 -27.67 -19.02
N ILE A 14 18.22 -26.40 -19.13
CA ILE A 14 19.42 -25.81 -18.49
C ILE A 14 19.07 -25.32 -17.09
N ALA A 15 17.92 -24.67 -16.94
CA ALA A 15 17.43 -24.13 -15.67
C ALA A 15 15.90 -24.15 -15.62
N THR A 16 15.38 -24.20 -14.40
CA THR A 16 13.93 -24.03 -14.14
C THR A 16 13.75 -23.03 -13.01
N ASP A 17 12.70 -22.25 -13.13
CA ASP A 17 12.21 -21.37 -12.07
C ASP A 17 10.69 -21.46 -12.00
N SER A 18 10.12 -21.19 -10.84
CA SER A 18 8.66 -21.19 -10.67
C SER A 18 8.24 -20.14 -9.66
N GLY A 19 7.12 -19.47 -9.94
CA GLY A 19 6.56 -18.46 -9.09
C GLY A 19 5.05 -18.38 -9.17
N MET A 20 4.46 -17.58 -8.31
CA MET A 20 3.05 -17.21 -8.41
C MET A 20 2.96 -15.86 -9.14
N ALA A 21 1.96 -15.72 -9.98
CA ALA A 21 1.62 -14.44 -10.61
C ALA A 21 0.11 -14.24 -10.52
N GLY A 22 -0.30 -13.02 -10.17
CA GLY A 22 -1.69 -12.62 -10.22
C GLY A 22 -1.92 -11.67 -11.40
N ILE A 23 -3.04 -11.85 -12.08
CA ILE A 23 -3.46 -10.98 -13.20
C ILE A 23 -4.77 -10.35 -12.79
N ARG A 24 -4.80 -9.03 -12.71
CA ARG A 24 -6.01 -8.28 -12.36
C ARG A 24 -6.00 -6.91 -13.04
N THR A 25 -7.16 -6.31 -13.18
CA THR A 25 -7.31 -4.87 -13.34
C THR A 25 -7.70 -4.25 -12.02
N ILE A 26 -7.27 -3.02 -11.77
CA ILE A 26 -7.67 -2.22 -10.63
C ILE A 26 -7.89 -0.78 -11.07
N GLU A 27 -9.01 -0.22 -10.67
CA GLU A 27 -9.39 1.16 -10.91
C GLU A 27 -9.94 1.74 -9.62
N VAL A 28 -9.85 3.06 -9.47
CA VAL A 28 -10.52 3.79 -8.38
C VAL A 28 -11.48 4.76 -9.03
N ASP A 29 -12.77 4.54 -8.82
CA ASP A 29 -13.80 5.47 -9.26
C ASP A 29 -13.85 6.65 -8.30
N CYS A 30 -13.50 7.83 -8.83
CA CYS A 30 -13.58 9.12 -8.13
C CYS A 30 -14.57 10.07 -8.84
N SER A 31 -15.54 9.52 -9.57
CA SER A 31 -16.58 10.32 -10.23
C SER A 31 -17.42 11.10 -9.20
N PRO A 32 -18.08 12.19 -9.62
CA PRO A 32 -18.99 12.91 -8.73
C PRO A 32 -20.10 11.97 -8.21
N ASP A 33 -20.33 12.03 -6.91
CA ASP A 33 -21.50 11.38 -6.29
C ASP A 33 -22.67 12.35 -6.36
N THR A 34 -23.65 12.02 -7.20
CA THR A 34 -24.85 12.82 -7.41
C THR A 34 -26.07 12.21 -6.73
N ASP A 35 -25.91 11.06 -6.10
CA ASP A 35 -27.02 10.24 -5.62
C ASP A 35 -27.39 10.54 -4.17
N ASP A 36 -26.58 11.28 -3.42
CA ASP A 36 -26.86 11.65 -2.04
C ASP A 36 -27.24 13.14 -1.93
N PRO A 37 -28.53 13.45 -1.80
CA PRO A 37 -29.00 14.84 -1.68
C PRO A 37 -28.69 15.47 -0.31
N GLU A 38 -28.22 14.73 0.68
CA GLU A 38 -27.89 15.24 2.02
C GLU A 38 -26.44 15.75 2.12
N ILE A 39 -25.61 15.49 1.10
CA ILE A 39 -24.23 15.98 1.08
C ILE A 39 -24.19 17.39 0.50
N ASP A 40 -23.95 18.36 1.38
CA ASP A 40 -23.74 19.77 0.98
C ASP A 40 -22.29 19.94 0.46
N GLY A 41 -22.11 19.84 -0.85
CA GLY A 41 -20.82 20.04 -1.51
C GLY A 41 -20.51 19.02 -2.62
N PRO A 42 -19.33 19.11 -3.25
CA PRO A 42 -18.94 18.22 -4.33
C PRO A 42 -18.47 16.86 -3.77
N ALA A 43 -19.43 16.00 -3.40
CA ALA A 43 -19.14 14.62 -3.03
C ALA A 43 -18.60 13.85 -4.22
N ARG A 44 -17.72 12.90 -3.95
CA ARG A 44 -17.14 12.00 -4.95
C ARG A 44 -17.12 10.58 -4.42
N HIS A 45 -17.33 9.64 -5.31
CA HIS A 45 -17.04 8.24 -5.03
C HIS A 45 -15.56 8.06 -4.69
N PHE A 46 -15.27 7.03 -3.93
CA PHE A 46 -13.94 6.47 -3.74
C PHE A 46 -14.08 4.96 -3.68
N THR A 47 -14.35 4.38 -4.83
CA THR A 47 -14.71 2.96 -4.95
C THR A 47 -13.65 2.21 -5.72
N PHE A 48 -13.10 1.15 -5.14
CA PHE A 48 -12.20 0.25 -5.84
C PHE A 48 -12.99 -0.67 -6.78
N ILE A 49 -12.52 -0.77 -8.02
CA ILE A 49 -13.09 -1.66 -9.03
C ILE A 49 -12.02 -2.68 -9.40
N ILE A 50 -12.24 -3.94 -9.03
CA ILE A 50 -11.32 -5.04 -9.27
C ILE A 50 -11.92 -5.95 -10.35
N ASN A 51 -11.22 -6.11 -11.48
CA ASN A 51 -11.71 -6.89 -12.62
C ASN A 51 -13.13 -6.47 -13.04
N GLY A 52 -13.41 -5.17 -13.03
CA GLY A 52 -14.73 -4.61 -13.37
C GLY A 52 -15.81 -4.76 -12.29
N VAL A 53 -15.48 -5.27 -11.10
CA VAL A 53 -16.42 -5.45 -9.98
C VAL A 53 -16.13 -4.44 -8.87
N PRO A 54 -17.11 -3.63 -8.45
CA PRO A 54 -16.94 -2.74 -7.30
C PRO A 54 -16.70 -3.54 -6.02
N VAL A 55 -15.68 -3.14 -5.25
CA VAL A 55 -15.30 -3.78 -4.00
C VAL A 55 -15.34 -2.77 -2.87
N PHE A 56 -16.10 -3.07 -1.82
CA PHE A 56 -16.07 -2.28 -0.59
C PHE A 56 -14.77 -2.57 0.17
N ALA A 57 -13.94 -1.53 0.39
CA ALA A 57 -12.65 -1.62 1.06
C ALA A 57 -12.83 -1.77 2.59
N ARG A 58 -13.33 -2.93 3.00
CA ARG A 58 -13.55 -3.29 4.40
C ARG A 58 -12.26 -3.77 5.03
N GLY A 59 -11.78 -3.08 6.05
CA GLY A 59 -10.51 -3.46 6.67
C GLY A 59 -10.06 -2.54 7.79
N ALA A 60 -8.75 -2.48 7.99
CA ALA A 60 -8.14 -1.71 9.06
C ALA A 60 -6.79 -1.13 8.65
N ASN A 61 -6.34 -0.10 9.40
CA ASN A 61 -4.96 0.35 9.36
C ASN A 61 -4.07 -0.64 10.11
N LEU A 62 -2.91 -0.92 9.55
CA LEU A 62 -1.86 -1.74 10.17
C LEU A 62 -0.76 -0.83 10.69
N VAL A 63 -0.48 -0.95 11.98
CA VAL A 63 0.74 -0.46 12.61
C VAL A 63 1.75 -1.61 12.70
N PRO A 64 3.04 -1.36 12.96
CA PRO A 64 4.01 -2.43 13.14
C PRO A 64 3.57 -3.45 14.21
N GLN A 65 3.71 -4.74 13.90
CA GLN A 65 3.32 -5.83 14.81
C GLN A 65 4.19 -5.89 16.08
N SER A 66 5.36 -5.25 16.03
CA SER A 66 6.32 -5.20 17.14
C SER A 66 6.96 -3.83 17.23
N MET A 67 7.30 -3.40 18.42
CA MET A 67 8.15 -2.21 18.67
C MET A 67 9.56 -2.38 18.08
N LEU A 68 9.96 -3.61 17.78
CA LEU A 68 11.19 -3.97 17.11
C LEU A 68 10.81 -4.64 15.77
N PRO A 69 10.60 -3.89 14.68
CA PRO A 69 10.12 -4.45 13.41
C PRO A 69 10.95 -5.62 12.90
N GLY A 70 12.27 -5.59 13.10
CA GLY A 70 13.16 -6.69 12.70
C GLY A 70 12.95 -8.01 13.47
N SER A 71 12.11 -8.03 14.52
CA SER A 71 11.74 -9.26 15.24
C SER A 71 10.53 -9.98 14.64
N VAL A 72 9.83 -9.35 13.70
CA VAL A 72 8.66 -9.96 13.06
C VAL A 72 9.11 -11.05 12.09
N THR A 73 8.56 -12.23 12.25
CA THR A 73 8.87 -13.38 11.41
C THR A 73 7.91 -13.50 10.23
N PRO A 74 8.30 -14.16 9.12
CA PRO A 74 7.39 -14.44 8.00
C PRO A 74 6.11 -15.17 8.42
N GLN A 75 6.18 -16.04 9.43
CA GLN A 75 5.00 -16.73 9.95
C GLN A 75 4.03 -15.79 10.65
N GLN A 76 4.52 -14.79 11.39
CA GLN A 76 3.67 -13.79 12.03
C GLN A 76 2.96 -12.92 10.99
N ASP A 77 3.65 -12.52 9.92
CA ASP A 77 3.03 -11.81 8.79
C ASP A 77 1.91 -12.62 8.15
N HIS A 78 2.17 -13.89 7.87
CA HIS A 78 1.17 -14.79 7.30
C HIS A 78 -0.04 -14.98 8.24
N ASP A 79 0.19 -15.16 9.54
CA ASP A 79 -0.86 -15.33 10.54
C ASP A 79 -1.71 -14.07 10.69
N LEU A 80 -1.11 -12.87 10.63
CA LEU A 80 -1.83 -11.60 10.63
C LEU A 80 -2.76 -11.48 9.41
N VAL A 81 -2.25 -11.75 8.21
CA VAL A 81 -3.07 -11.66 6.99
C VAL A 81 -4.17 -12.71 6.99
N ARG A 82 -3.88 -13.92 7.49
CA ARG A 82 -4.91 -14.94 7.67
C ARG A 82 -6.02 -14.47 8.62
N ALA A 83 -5.67 -13.82 9.74
CA ALA A 83 -6.65 -13.25 10.66
C ALA A 83 -7.49 -12.14 10.00
N CYS A 84 -6.90 -11.31 9.14
CA CYS A 84 -7.63 -10.33 8.34
C CYS A 84 -8.67 -11.00 7.43
N ARG A 85 -8.27 -12.06 6.72
CA ARG A 85 -9.18 -12.86 5.88
C ARG A 85 -10.32 -13.46 6.71
N ASP A 86 -10.00 -14.06 7.86
CA ASP A 86 -10.98 -14.72 8.73
C ASP A 86 -11.95 -13.72 9.35
N ALA A 87 -11.53 -12.44 9.49
CA ALA A 87 -12.39 -11.32 9.87
C ALA A 87 -13.19 -10.73 8.67
N ASN A 88 -13.16 -11.36 7.49
CA ASN A 88 -13.79 -10.89 6.26
C ASN A 88 -13.31 -9.49 5.81
N MET A 89 -12.07 -9.13 6.08
CA MET A 89 -11.48 -7.94 5.50
C MET A 89 -11.19 -8.16 4.01
N THR A 90 -11.32 -7.10 3.22
CA THR A 90 -11.00 -7.08 1.79
C THR A 90 -9.77 -6.25 1.50
N MET A 91 -9.41 -5.35 2.42
CA MET A 91 -8.27 -4.45 2.29
C MET A 91 -7.63 -4.19 3.65
N VAL A 92 -6.33 -3.94 3.63
CA VAL A 92 -5.58 -3.40 4.78
C VAL A 92 -4.75 -2.20 4.32
N ARG A 93 -4.54 -1.24 5.21
CA ARG A 93 -3.66 -0.11 4.94
C ARG A 93 -2.41 -0.22 5.78
N VAL A 94 -1.25 -0.27 5.11
CA VAL A 94 0.07 -0.15 5.76
C VAL A 94 0.31 1.33 6.03
N TRP A 95 0.28 1.70 7.30
CA TRP A 95 0.36 3.08 7.76
C TRP A 95 1.77 3.65 7.63
N GLY A 96 1.88 4.91 7.18
CA GLY A 96 3.14 5.59 6.91
C GLY A 96 4.02 5.90 8.13
N GLY A 97 3.50 5.74 9.35
CA GLY A 97 4.28 5.81 10.60
C GLY A 97 4.90 4.47 11.02
N GLY A 98 4.90 3.48 10.14
CA GLY A 98 5.42 2.15 10.39
C GLY A 98 6.68 1.83 9.61
N VAL A 99 6.66 0.67 8.97
CA VAL A 99 7.71 0.17 8.08
C VAL A 99 7.07 -0.37 6.80
N TYR A 100 7.83 -0.37 5.70
CA TYR A 100 7.36 -0.97 4.46
C TYR A 100 7.03 -2.45 4.66
N ALA A 101 5.95 -2.90 4.04
CA ALA A 101 5.51 -4.28 4.09
C ALA A 101 6.62 -5.24 3.67
N SER A 102 6.76 -6.35 4.39
CA SER A 102 7.69 -7.42 4.04
C SER A 102 7.19 -8.20 2.83
N ASP A 103 8.10 -8.90 2.14
CA ASP A 103 7.71 -9.77 1.02
C ASP A 103 6.80 -10.92 1.50
N ALA A 104 7.00 -11.40 2.73
CA ALA A 104 6.15 -12.43 3.34
C ALA A 104 4.72 -11.94 3.57
N PHE A 105 4.57 -10.72 4.08
CA PHE A 105 3.26 -10.08 4.24
C PHE A 105 2.55 -9.90 2.90
N MET A 106 3.25 -9.36 1.90
CA MET A 106 2.66 -9.15 0.58
C MET A 106 2.29 -10.46 -0.12
N THR A 107 3.13 -11.49 0.01
CA THR A 107 2.83 -12.83 -0.50
C THR A 107 1.58 -13.41 0.15
N ALA A 108 1.42 -13.27 1.46
CA ALA A 108 0.22 -13.71 2.16
C ALA A 108 -1.03 -12.93 1.70
N CYS A 109 -0.90 -11.61 1.46
CA CYS A 109 -1.99 -10.80 0.90
C CYS A 109 -2.40 -11.29 -0.50
N ASP A 110 -1.43 -11.62 -1.36
CA ASP A 110 -1.68 -12.20 -2.68
C ASP A 110 -2.42 -13.54 -2.59
N GLU A 111 -2.01 -14.41 -1.67
CA GLU A 111 -2.61 -15.74 -1.47
C GLU A 111 -4.03 -15.68 -0.92
N TYR A 112 -4.30 -14.77 0.00
CA TYR A 112 -5.61 -14.63 0.64
C TYR A 112 -6.55 -13.63 -0.05
N GLY A 113 -6.05 -12.89 -1.05
CA GLY A 113 -6.86 -11.92 -1.78
C GLY A 113 -7.19 -10.66 -0.96
N ILE A 114 -6.28 -10.27 -0.06
CA ILE A 114 -6.40 -9.04 0.72
C ILE A 114 -5.71 -7.92 -0.03
N LEU A 115 -6.45 -6.88 -0.43
CA LEU A 115 -5.89 -5.71 -1.07
C LEU A 115 -5.04 -4.90 -0.08
N VAL A 116 -4.00 -4.24 -0.60
CA VAL A 116 -3.10 -3.42 0.19
C VAL A 116 -3.13 -1.98 -0.31
N TRP A 117 -3.52 -1.06 0.55
CA TRP A 117 -3.25 0.36 0.44
C TRP A 117 -1.95 0.62 1.18
N HIS A 118 -0.93 1.09 0.51
CA HIS A 118 0.39 1.27 1.12
C HIS A 118 0.78 2.75 1.16
N ASP A 119 0.99 3.31 2.33
CA ASP A 119 1.57 4.64 2.47
C ASP A 119 3.09 4.57 2.22
N PHE A 120 3.67 5.65 1.68
CA PHE A 120 5.09 5.91 1.90
C PHE A 120 5.34 6.25 3.37
N MET A 121 6.56 6.00 3.86
CA MET A 121 6.88 6.08 5.31
C MET A 121 7.03 7.51 5.81
N PHE A 122 5.98 8.31 5.62
CA PHE A 122 5.84 9.66 6.15
C PHE A 122 4.57 9.74 6.98
N ALA A 123 4.67 10.30 8.21
CA ALA A 123 3.51 10.41 9.09
C ALA A 123 3.62 11.57 10.07
N CYS A 124 2.56 12.38 10.15
CA CYS A 124 2.23 13.27 11.27
C CYS A 124 3.30 14.32 11.62
N ILE A 125 4.25 14.62 10.75
CA ILE A 125 5.24 15.68 10.92
C ILE A 125 5.46 16.44 9.61
N ASP A 126 6.08 17.61 9.70
CA ASP A 126 6.55 18.35 8.54
C ASP A 126 7.96 17.87 8.17
N TYR A 127 8.18 17.62 6.89
CA TYR A 127 9.43 17.11 6.35
C TYR A 127 10.16 18.20 5.55
N PRO A 128 11.49 18.20 5.50
CA PRO A 128 12.27 19.22 4.79
C PRO A 128 12.21 19.00 3.27
N GLY A 129 11.05 19.27 2.67
CA GLY A 129 10.80 19.05 1.24
C GLY A 129 11.58 19.98 0.30
N ASP A 130 12.19 21.04 0.82
CA ASP A 130 13.09 21.98 0.15
C ASP A 130 14.57 21.60 0.26
N ASP A 131 14.92 20.57 1.02
CA ASP A 131 16.25 19.99 1.11
C ASP A 131 16.49 18.96 -0.01
N GLU A 132 17.38 19.28 -0.95
CA GLU A 132 17.64 18.43 -2.11
C GLU A 132 18.32 17.09 -1.74
N GLU A 133 19.14 17.04 -0.68
CA GLU A 133 19.76 15.80 -0.23
C GLU A 133 18.69 14.86 0.34
N PHE A 134 17.84 15.37 1.23
CA PHE A 134 16.69 14.63 1.76
C PHE A 134 15.78 14.14 0.62
N MET A 135 15.40 15.00 -0.31
CA MET A 135 14.53 14.63 -1.43
C MET A 135 15.16 13.63 -2.41
N SER A 136 16.50 13.61 -2.51
CA SER A 136 17.21 12.60 -3.29
C SER A 136 17.09 11.21 -2.65
N GLU A 137 17.24 11.13 -1.32
CA GLU A 137 17.04 9.88 -0.57
C GLU A 137 15.59 9.40 -0.67
N VAL A 138 14.62 10.32 -0.51
CA VAL A 138 13.18 10.00 -0.68
C VAL A 138 12.89 9.40 -2.05
N ARG A 139 13.44 10.00 -3.12
CA ARG A 139 13.26 9.46 -4.48
C ARG A 139 13.87 8.07 -4.64
N THR A 140 15.06 7.87 -4.09
CA THR A 140 15.76 6.58 -4.13
C THR A 140 14.98 5.49 -3.39
N GLU A 141 14.50 5.79 -2.18
CA GLU A 141 13.68 4.88 -1.39
C GLU A 141 12.35 4.55 -2.10
N ALA A 142 11.67 5.57 -2.61
CA ALA A 142 10.40 5.40 -3.31
C ALA A 142 10.57 4.53 -4.57
N ASP A 143 11.61 4.77 -5.38
CA ASP A 143 11.89 3.96 -6.57
C ASP A 143 12.19 2.50 -6.19
N TYR A 144 12.99 2.28 -5.17
CA TYR A 144 13.29 0.94 -4.69
C TYR A 144 12.02 0.20 -4.21
N GLN A 145 11.22 0.82 -3.35
CA GLN A 145 10.06 0.17 -2.75
C GLN A 145 8.93 -0.05 -3.77
N THR A 146 8.70 0.90 -4.65
CA THR A 146 7.69 0.73 -5.70
C THR A 146 8.06 -0.40 -6.66
N ARG A 147 9.33 -0.53 -7.05
CA ARG A 147 9.80 -1.66 -7.87
C ARG A 147 9.69 -3.00 -7.13
N ARG A 148 10.09 -3.04 -5.86
CA ARG A 148 10.05 -4.25 -5.05
C ARG A 148 8.63 -4.81 -4.93
N LEU A 149 7.64 -3.92 -4.72
CA LEU A 149 6.25 -4.32 -4.48
C LEU A 149 5.38 -4.37 -5.75
N ALA A 150 5.88 -3.88 -6.89
CA ALA A 150 5.09 -3.75 -8.12
C ALA A 150 4.48 -5.05 -8.64
N ASN A 151 5.10 -6.19 -8.35
CA ASN A 151 4.66 -7.50 -8.86
C ASN A 151 3.57 -8.15 -8.00
N HIS A 152 3.22 -7.55 -6.86
CA HIS A 152 2.18 -8.08 -5.99
C HIS A 152 0.78 -7.66 -6.48
N PRO A 153 -0.07 -8.60 -6.90
CA PRO A 153 -1.43 -8.27 -7.36
C PRO A 153 -2.31 -7.70 -6.25
N SER A 154 -1.99 -7.95 -4.99
CA SER A 154 -2.66 -7.37 -3.82
C SER A 154 -2.42 -5.86 -3.67
N LEU A 155 -1.30 -5.34 -4.16
CA LEU A 155 -1.03 -3.90 -4.07
C LEU A 155 -2.05 -3.10 -4.88
N ALA A 156 -2.92 -2.36 -4.20
CA ALA A 156 -4.03 -1.64 -4.79
C ALA A 156 -3.75 -0.15 -4.98
N LEU A 157 -3.10 0.47 -4.01
CA LEU A 157 -2.90 1.92 -3.99
C LEU A 157 -1.62 2.29 -3.22
N TRP A 158 -0.90 3.27 -3.74
CA TRP A 158 0.12 4.02 -3.01
C TRP A 158 -0.44 5.35 -2.54
N ALA A 159 -0.16 5.73 -1.29
CA ALA A 159 -0.45 7.05 -0.76
C ALA A 159 0.85 7.76 -0.35
N GLY A 160 0.89 9.08 -0.49
CA GLY A 160 2.09 9.89 -0.21
C GLY A 160 2.52 9.89 1.27
N GLY A 161 1.66 9.43 2.17
CA GLY A 161 1.93 9.35 3.61
C GLY A 161 0.66 9.58 4.43
N ASN A 162 0.83 9.67 5.74
CA ASN A 162 -0.25 9.89 6.70
C ASN A 162 -0.21 11.30 7.30
N GLU A 163 -1.25 12.10 7.07
CA GLU A 163 -1.50 13.41 7.71
C GLU A 163 -0.37 14.45 7.57
N VAL A 164 0.54 14.30 6.61
CA VAL A 164 1.66 15.24 6.40
C VAL A 164 1.13 16.63 6.06
N GLN A 165 0.18 16.74 5.11
CA GLN A 165 -0.42 18.02 4.74
C GLN A 165 -1.25 18.62 5.88
N ALA A 166 -1.98 17.81 6.63
CA ALA A 166 -2.78 18.28 7.76
C ALA A 166 -1.90 18.88 8.86
N MET A 167 -0.75 18.27 9.14
CA MET A 167 0.23 18.77 10.10
C MET A 167 0.85 20.08 9.64
N HIS A 168 1.25 20.17 8.37
CA HIS A 168 1.77 21.42 7.80
C HIS A 168 0.77 22.57 7.95
N LEU A 169 -0.50 22.38 7.58
CA LEU A 169 -1.56 23.37 7.73
C LEU A 169 -1.82 23.73 9.20
N SER A 170 -1.77 22.77 10.12
CA SER A 170 -1.93 23.04 11.55
C SER A 170 -0.81 23.91 12.12
N LEU A 171 0.43 23.69 11.73
CA LEU A 171 1.58 24.47 12.15
C LEU A 171 1.51 25.91 11.64
N ILE A 172 1.07 26.14 10.42
CA ILE A 172 0.84 27.48 9.85
C ILE A 172 -0.21 28.22 10.69
N HIS A 173 -1.34 27.60 11.00
CA HIS A 173 -2.40 28.21 11.82
C HIS A 173 -1.96 28.54 13.26
N ILE A 174 -1.09 27.70 13.85
CA ILE A 174 -0.54 27.97 15.19
C ILE A 174 0.40 29.18 15.14
N SER A 175 1.28 29.28 14.14
CA SER A 175 2.21 30.39 13.98
C SER A 175 1.49 31.73 13.74
N GLU A 176 0.42 31.74 12.95
CA GLU A 176 -0.41 32.94 12.73
C GLU A 176 -1.13 33.43 13.99
N ARG A 177 -1.52 32.50 14.90
CA ARG A 177 -2.13 32.86 16.19
C ARG A 177 -1.12 33.35 17.21
N ALA A 178 0.11 32.86 17.18
CA ALA A 178 1.17 33.24 18.08
C ALA A 178 1.77 34.64 17.74
N GLY A 179 1.55 35.11 16.54
CA GLY A 179 2.00 36.45 16.07
C GLY A 179 1.02 37.61 16.28
N LYS A 180 -0.10 37.38 17.01
CA LYS A 180 -1.07 38.38 17.45
C LYS A 180 -1.05 38.50 18.97
#